data_2ac5a57c6b300de6c24e0fdcb169283c
#
_entry.id   2ac5a57c6b300de6c24e0fdcb169283c
#
_cell.length_a   1.000
_cell.length_b   1.000
_cell.length_c   1.000
_cell.angle_alpha   90.00
_cell.angle_beta   90.00
_cell.angle_gamma   90.00
#
_symmetry.space_group_name_H-M   'P 1'
#
loop_
_entity.id
_entity.type
_entity.pdbx_description
1 polymer ?
#
loop_
_entity_poly.entity_id
_entity_poly.type
_entity_poly.pdbx_seq_one_letter_code
_entity_poly.pdbx_strand_id
1 'polypeptide(L)'
;GPNGAGKTTLFNVVTGILTPSAGSIRFMGKDITDCSVHEISRLGLARTLQIKSVFHGMTVRENLWIAAQSRRGVFRPFTGLKACRAANERADALLEELQLTHLAGQEAANLSYGDVALLEIGIALATEPKLLLLDEPICGMGPAETERTVEKIRELSKRIDIVIIEHDIEVVFDISDDIIVMALGTVLARGTPAEISENADVRAAYLGDDDA
;
A
#
# COMPACT_ATOMS: atom_id res chain seq x y z
N GLY A 1 -8.01 -8.70 -11.31
CA GLY A 1 -7.59 -9.15 -12.64
C GLY A 1 -6.52 -10.23 -12.57
N PRO A 2 -6.38 -11.13 -13.59
CA PRO A 2 -5.42 -12.23 -13.59
C PRO A 2 -3.96 -11.76 -13.55
N ASN A 3 -3.03 -12.71 -13.41
CA ASN A 3 -1.60 -12.42 -13.47
C ASN A 3 -1.22 -11.86 -14.85
N GLY A 4 -0.32 -10.91 -14.90
CA GLY A 4 0.05 -10.24 -16.15
C GLY A 4 -0.95 -9.22 -16.70
N ALA A 5 -2.07 -8.96 -16.01
CA ALA A 5 -3.08 -7.97 -16.44
C ALA A 5 -2.60 -6.51 -16.45
N GLY A 6 -1.39 -6.22 -15.95
CA GLY A 6 -0.82 -4.87 -15.93
C GLY A 6 -1.04 -4.09 -14.63
N LYS A 7 -1.56 -4.71 -13.58
CA LYS A 7 -1.87 -4.04 -12.29
C LYS A 7 -0.64 -3.35 -11.66
N THR A 8 0.44 -4.09 -11.49
CA THR A 8 1.71 -3.55 -10.94
C THR A 8 2.32 -2.50 -11.86
N THR A 9 2.18 -2.66 -13.19
CA THR A 9 2.61 -1.63 -14.17
C THR A 9 1.83 -0.34 -13.96
N LEU A 10 0.51 -0.42 -13.78
CA LEU A 10 -0.34 0.74 -13.48
C LEU A 10 0.14 1.44 -12.19
N PHE A 11 0.40 0.69 -11.11
CA PHE A 11 0.95 1.26 -9.88
C PHE A 11 2.31 1.93 -10.11
N ASN A 12 3.21 1.31 -10.90
CA ASN A 12 4.50 1.89 -11.24
C ASN A 12 4.37 3.22 -12.00
N VAL A 13 3.39 3.30 -12.91
CA VAL A 13 3.11 4.52 -13.67
C VAL A 13 2.51 5.60 -12.76
N VAL A 14 1.52 5.27 -11.94
CA VAL A 14 0.85 6.22 -11.02
C VAL A 14 1.82 6.76 -9.97
N THR A 15 2.80 5.96 -9.55
CA THR A 15 3.80 6.36 -8.55
C THR A 15 5.06 7.01 -9.14
N GLY A 16 5.14 7.19 -10.46
CA GLY A 16 6.27 7.84 -11.13
C GLY A 16 7.53 6.96 -11.23
N ILE A 17 7.41 5.65 -10.95
CA ILE A 17 8.51 4.68 -11.18
C ILE A 17 8.69 4.44 -12.68
N LEU A 18 7.58 4.45 -13.43
CA LEU A 18 7.56 4.37 -14.88
C LEU A 18 6.88 5.60 -15.45
N THR A 19 7.45 6.19 -16.49
CA THR A 19 6.84 7.29 -17.23
C THR A 19 5.85 6.74 -18.24
N PRO A 20 4.60 7.24 -18.30
CA PRO A 20 3.65 6.81 -19.30
C PRO A 20 4.09 7.27 -20.71
N SER A 21 3.88 6.43 -21.71
CA SER A 21 4.20 6.78 -23.11
C SER A 21 3.16 7.73 -23.73
N ALA A 22 1.97 7.80 -23.16
CA ALA A 22 0.87 8.69 -23.60
C ALA A 22 -0.16 8.86 -22.48
N GLY A 23 -1.00 9.88 -22.58
CA GLY A 23 -2.03 10.18 -21.59
C GLY A 23 -1.54 11.08 -20.47
N SER A 24 -2.36 11.27 -19.45
CA SER A 24 -2.03 12.08 -18.27
C SER A 24 -2.59 11.47 -17.00
N ILE A 25 -1.91 11.73 -15.89
CA ILE A 25 -2.28 11.26 -14.55
C ILE A 25 -2.57 12.46 -13.68
N ARG A 26 -3.72 12.45 -13.02
CA ARG A 26 -4.10 13.50 -12.09
C ARG A 26 -4.32 12.96 -10.69
N PHE A 27 -3.72 13.60 -9.71
CA PHE A 27 -3.94 13.33 -8.30
C PHE A 27 -4.39 14.61 -7.60
N MET A 28 -5.56 14.57 -6.95
CA MET A 28 -6.16 15.72 -6.29
C MET A 28 -6.25 16.97 -7.17
N GLY A 29 -6.62 16.80 -8.44
CA GLY A 29 -6.73 17.87 -9.43
C GLY A 29 -5.41 18.36 -10.02
N LYS A 30 -4.25 17.93 -9.50
CA LYS A 30 -2.92 18.28 -10.00
C LYS A 30 -2.45 17.24 -11.01
N ASP A 31 -1.90 17.69 -12.13
CA ASP A 31 -1.21 16.82 -13.08
C ASP A 31 0.12 16.34 -12.45
N ILE A 32 0.32 15.04 -12.43
CA ILE A 32 1.51 14.38 -11.85
C ILE A 32 2.24 13.52 -12.88
N THR A 33 1.90 13.63 -14.16
CA THR A 33 2.38 12.76 -15.24
C THR A 33 3.91 12.68 -15.30
N ASP A 34 4.58 13.84 -15.18
CA ASP A 34 6.04 13.96 -15.24
C ASP A 34 6.69 14.15 -13.86
N CYS A 35 5.92 13.96 -12.77
CA CYS A 35 6.45 14.14 -11.44
C CYS A 35 7.31 12.93 -11.04
N SER A 36 8.41 13.21 -10.35
CA SER A 36 9.24 12.18 -9.73
C SER A 36 8.50 11.48 -8.56
N VAL A 37 8.92 10.26 -8.22
CA VAL A 37 8.41 9.50 -7.06
C VAL A 37 8.38 10.36 -5.79
N HIS A 38 9.44 11.14 -5.57
CA HIS A 38 9.57 12.02 -4.41
C HIS A 38 8.54 13.16 -4.40
N GLU A 39 8.27 13.77 -5.56
CA GLU A 39 7.25 14.83 -5.69
C GLU A 39 5.86 14.26 -5.47
N ILE A 40 5.56 13.09 -6.04
CA ILE A 40 4.29 12.38 -5.86
C ILE A 40 4.08 12.02 -4.39
N SER A 41 5.09 11.48 -3.73
CA SER A 41 5.03 11.18 -2.29
C SER A 41 4.76 12.43 -1.44
N ARG A 42 5.37 13.56 -1.77
CA ARG A 42 5.11 14.85 -1.09
C ARG A 42 3.69 15.37 -1.28
N LEU A 43 3.03 15.02 -2.37
CA LEU A 43 1.62 15.36 -2.59
C LEU A 43 0.68 14.52 -1.73
N GLY A 44 1.17 13.44 -1.15
CA GLY A 44 0.44 12.56 -0.24
C GLY A 44 0.00 11.23 -0.86
N LEU A 45 0.68 10.76 -1.89
CA LEU A 45 0.49 9.41 -2.41
C LEU A 45 1.63 8.52 -1.91
N ALA A 46 1.31 7.48 -1.15
CA ALA A 46 2.26 6.49 -0.67
C ALA A 46 1.93 5.11 -1.24
N ARG A 47 2.95 4.27 -1.37
CA ARG A 47 2.82 2.89 -1.82
C ARG A 47 3.66 1.96 -0.95
N THR A 48 3.11 0.79 -0.60
CA THR A 48 3.93 -0.35 -0.16
C THR A 48 4.60 -0.98 -1.38
N LEU A 49 5.88 -1.28 -1.29
CA LEU A 49 6.62 -1.88 -2.41
C LEU A 49 6.65 -3.40 -2.24
N GLN A 50 6.48 -4.15 -3.33
CA GLN A 50 6.65 -5.62 -3.36
C GLN A 50 8.06 -6.08 -2.91
N ILE A 51 9.07 -5.24 -3.09
CA ILE A 51 10.40 -5.45 -2.51
C ILE A 51 10.35 -4.87 -1.10
N LYS A 52 10.40 -5.74 -0.10
CA LYS A 52 10.31 -5.41 1.33
C LYS A 52 11.06 -4.13 1.66
N SER A 53 10.30 -3.05 1.87
CA SER A 53 10.82 -1.71 2.21
C SER A 53 11.35 -1.64 3.64
N VAL A 54 11.54 -2.80 4.25
CA VAL A 54 11.87 -2.98 5.65
C VAL A 54 13.38 -3.15 5.81
N PHE A 55 13.97 -2.40 6.72
CA PHE A 55 15.35 -2.62 7.15
C PHE A 55 15.41 -3.82 8.08
N HIS A 56 15.73 -4.98 7.54
CA HIS A 56 15.66 -6.28 8.24
C HIS A 56 16.52 -6.35 9.52
N GLY A 57 17.70 -5.70 9.53
CA GLY A 57 18.59 -5.66 10.67
C GLY A 57 18.24 -4.57 11.70
N MET A 58 17.11 -3.91 11.56
CA MET A 58 16.62 -2.91 12.48
C MET A 58 15.33 -3.38 13.15
N THR A 59 15.05 -2.84 14.33
CA THR A 59 13.83 -3.14 15.05
C THR A 59 12.59 -2.56 14.34
N VAL A 60 11.41 -3.09 14.66
CA VAL A 60 10.12 -2.57 14.19
C VAL A 60 10.00 -1.07 14.47
N ARG A 61 10.35 -0.65 15.70
CA ARG A 61 10.30 0.76 16.10
C ARG A 61 11.27 1.63 15.31
N GLU A 62 12.50 1.16 15.05
CA GLU A 62 13.49 1.90 14.28
C GLU A 62 13.08 2.08 12.83
N ASN A 63 12.48 1.07 12.20
CA ASN A 63 11.91 1.17 10.87
C ASN A 63 10.85 2.28 10.78
N LEU A 64 9.90 2.31 11.70
CA LEU A 64 8.86 3.35 11.76
C LEU A 64 9.45 4.72 12.06
N TRP A 65 10.45 4.80 12.92
CA TRP A 65 11.12 6.05 13.26
C TRP A 65 11.86 6.66 12.06
N ILE A 66 12.58 5.84 11.27
CA ILE A 66 13.23 6.28 10.02
C ILE A 66 12.21 6.84 9.05
N ALA A 67 11.11 6.12 8.84
CA ALA A 67 10.04 6.55 7.96
C ALA A 67 9.42 7.88 8.40
N ALA A 68 9.20 8.06 9.70
CA ALA A 68 8.65 9.30 10.27
C ALA A 68 9.56 10.53 10.09
N GLN A 69 10.87 10.32 9.90
CA GLN A 69 11.80 11.42 9.62
C GLN A 69 11.75 11.90 8.16
N SER A 70 11.40 11.01 7.21
CA SER A 70 11.50 11.29 5.77
C SER A 70 10.68 12.50 5.32
N ARG A 71 9.55 12.78 5.98
CA ARG A 71 8.64 13.88 5.64
C ARG A 71 9.18 15.28 5.95
N ARG A 72 10.13 15.40 6.87
CA ARG A 72 10.55 16.71 7.41
C ARG A 72 11.77 17.33 6.76
N GLY A 73 12.26 16.79 5.63
CA GLY A 73 13.42 17.32 4.90
C GLY A 73 14.67 17.24 5.78
N VAL A 74 15.46 16.23 5.55
CA VAL A 74 16.74 15.96 6.21
C VAL A 74 17.65 17.18 6.09
N PHE A 75 18.32 17.53 7.19
CA PHE A 75 19.32 18.60 7.32
C PHE A 75 18.81 20.05 7.50
N ARG A 76 18.19 20.28 8.67
CA ARG A 76 18.35 21.57 9.33
C ARG A 76 19.15 21.33 10.61
N PRO A 77 20.43 21.73 10.68
CA PRO A 77 21.32 21.37 11.80
C PRO A 77 20.87 21.90 13.19
N PHE A 78 19.91 22.82 13.22
CA PHE A 78 19.39 23.41 14.48
C PHE A 78 17.98 22.90 14.90
N THR A 79 17.38 21.95 14.16
CA THR A 79 16.05 21.40 14.51
C THR A 79 16.11 19.97 15.08
N GLY A 80 17.31 19.43 15.26
CA GLY A 80 17.55 18.02 15.57
C GLY A 80 16.71 17.44 16.71
N LEU A 81 16.70 18.07 17.89
CA LEU A 81 15.99 17.53 19.07
C LEU A 81 14.47 17.52 18.93
N LYS A 82 13.88 18.58 18.36
CA LYS A 82 12.42 18.64 18.14
C LYS A 82 11.97 17.69 17.03
N ALA A 83 12.76 17.54 15.98
CA ALA A 83 12.49 16.60 14.89
C ALA A 83 12.58 15.15 15.39
N CYS A 84 13.60 14.82 16.17
CA CYS A 84 13.74 13.51 16.78
C CYS A 84 12.58 13.18 17.73
N ARG A 85 12.14 14.14 18.54
CA ARG A 85 10.99 13.94 19.44
C ARG A 85 9.71 13.63 18.68
N ALA A 86 9.39 14.41 17.66
CA ALA A 86 8.19 14.20 16.88
C ALA A 86 8.23 12.91 16.02
N ALA A 87 9.43 12.48 15.57
CA ALA A 87 9.57 11.18 14.91
C ALA A 87 9.37 10.02 15.89
N ASN A 88 9.86 10.16 17.14
CA ASN A 88 9.60 9.18 18.21
C ASN A 88 8.10 9.08 18.52
N GLU A 89 7.45 10.21 18.76
CA GLU A 89 6.00 10.27 19.04
C GLU A 89 5.18 9.64 17.91
N ARG A 90 5.58 9.89 16.65
CA ARG A 90 4.90 9.29 15.48
C ARG A 90 5.14 7.79 15.38
N ALA A 91 6.37 7.32 15.63
CA ALA A 91 6.69 5.89 15.61
C ALA A 91 5.91 5.14 16.71
N ASP A 92 5.85 5.71 17.92
CA ASP A 92 5.11 5.11 19.03
C ASP A 92 3.61 5.07 18.75
N ALA A 93 3.03 6.14 18.18
CA ALA A 93 1.63 6.16 17.77
C ALA A 93 1.33 5.12 16.67
N LEU A 94 2.23 4.91 15.70
CA LEU A 94 2.06 3.89 14.66
C LEU A 94 2.15 2.47 15.22
N LEU A 95 3.04 2.23 16.20
CA LEU A 95 3.10 0.94 16.90
C LEU A 95 1.77 0.59 17.58
N GLU A 96 1.17 1.55 18.26
CA GLU A 96 -0.13 1.38 18.90
C GLU A 96 -1.24 1.16 17.86
N GLU A 97 -1.29 2.01 16.85
CA GLU A 97 -2.30 1.96 15.79
C GLU A 97 -2.31 0.63 15.03
N LEU A 98 -1.13 0.09 14.73
CA LEU A 98 -0.95 -1.18 14.00
C LEU A 98 -0.89 -2.40 14.93
N GLN A 99 -1.04 -2.19 16.25
CA GLN A 99 -0.96 -3.25 17.25
C GLN A 99 0.39 -3.99 17.26
N LEU A 100 1.48 -3.27 16.92
CA LEU A 100 2.84 -3.79 16.87
C LEU A 100 3.69 -3.43 18.11
N THR A 101 3.10 -2.82 19.15
CA THR A 101 3.81 -2.36 20.35
C THR A 101 4.59 -3.48 21.04
N HIS A 102 4.03 -4.69 21.06
CA HIS A 102 4.67 -5.87 21.67
C HIS A 102 5.89 -6.37 20.87
N LEU A 103 6.02 -5.97 19.59
CA LEU A 103 7.13 -6.30 18.70
C LEU A 103 8.11 -5.13 18.52
N ALA A 104 7.93 -4.01 19.21
CA ALA A 104 8.69 -2.78 19.00
C ALA A 104 10.21 -2.96 19.00
N GLY A 105 10.72 -3.81 19.90
CA GLY A 105 12.16 -4.12 20.06
C GLY A 105 12.64 -5.33 19.23
N GLN A 106 11.75 -6.01 18.50
CA GLN A 106 12.11 -7.15 17.68
C GLN A 106 12.69 -6.70 16.35
N GLU A 107 13.75 -7.37 15.87
CA GLU A 107 14.28 -7.14 14.52
C GLU A 107 13.25 -7.57 13.46
N ALA A 108 13.11 -6.74 12.43
CA ALA A 108 12.14 -6.98 11.36
C ALA A 108 12.39 -8.28 10.58
N ALA A 109 13.62 -8.80 10.60
CA ALA A 109 13.96 -10.11 10.02
C ALA A 109 13.22 -11.28 10.67
N ASN A 110 12.77 -11.13 11.91
CA ASN A 110 12.15 -12.19 12.72
C ASN A 110 10.63 -12.09 12.80
N LEU A 111 10.02 -11.21 12.01
CA LEU A 111 8.58 -11.02 11.97
C LEU A 111 7.89 -12.09 11.13
N SER A 112 6.63 -12.38 11.46
CA SER A 112 5.73 -13.13 10.60
C SER A 112 5.38 -12.33 9.33
N TYR A 113 4.81 -12.98 8.32
CA TYR A 113 4.38 -12.30 7.08
C TYR A 113 3.34 -11.21 7.36
N GLY A 114 2.39 -11.47 8.23
CA GLY A 114 1.37 -10.49 8.63
C GLY A 114 1.96 -9.28 9.36
N ASP A 115 2.91 -9.51 10.28
CA ASP A 115 3.56 -8.41 11.00
C ASP A 115 4.47 -7.58 10.10
N VAL A 116 5.14 -8.20 9.11
CA VAL A 116 5.90 -7.48 8.08
C VAL A 116 4.98 -6.59 7.25
N ALA A 117 3.83 -7.09 6.80
CA ALA A 117 2.89 -6.30 6.02
C ALA A 117 2.33 -5.11 6.81
N LEU A 118 1.99 -5.33 8.09
CA LEU A 118 1.57 -4.25 8.97
C LEU A 118 2.69 -3.22 9.19
N LEU A 119 3.94 -3.65 9.31
CA LEU A 119 5.09 -2.75 9.39
C LEU A 119 5.27 -1.95 8.10
N GLU A 120 5.13 -2.56 6.92
CA GLU A 120 5.20 -1.86 5.63
C GLU A 120 4.08 -0.82 5.48
N ILE A 121 2.86 -1.16 5.88
CA ILE A 121 1.75 -0.22 5.98
C ILE A 121 2.12 0.94 6.92
N GLY A 122 2.71 0.66 8.06
CA GLY A 122 3.18 1.65 9.04
C GLY A 122 4.24 2.60 8.48
N ILE A 123 5.21 2.08 7.74
CA ILE A 123 6.23 2.85 7.04
C ILE A 123 5.57 3.83 6.04
N ALA A 124 4.60 3.36 5.27
CA ALA A 124 3.85 4.20 4.36
C ALA A 124 3.01 5.25 5.11
N LEU A 125 2.31 4.88 6.18
CA LEU A 125 1.51 5.78 7.02
C LEU A 125 2.35 6.82 7.76
N ALA A 126 3.64 6.56 8.01
CA ALA A 126 4.54 7.52 8.63
C ALA A 126 4.70 8.79 7.79
N THR A 127 4.46 8.72 6.48
CA THR A 127 4.47 9.86 5.57
C THR A 127 3.14 10.65 5.58
N GLU A 128 2.15 10.25 6.39
CA GLU A 128 0.80 10.83 6.46
C GLU A 128 0.16 10.99 5.08
N PRO A 129 0.00 9.90 4.33
CA PRO A 129 -0.51 9.97 2.97
C PRO A 129 -2.01 10.31 2.95
N LYS A 130 -2.49 10.81 1.80
CA LYS A 130 -3.90 11.00 1.48
C LYS A 130 -4.46 9.80 0.73
N LEU A 131 -3.59 9.12 -0.03
CA LEU A 131 -3.89 7.90 -0.76
C LEU A 131 -2.79 6.89 -0.50
N LEU A 132 -3.17 5.69 -0.10
CA LEU A 132 -2.27 4.57 0.13
C LEU A 132 -2.51 3.49 -0.94
N LEU A 133 -1.45 3.11 -1.64
CA LEU A 133 -1.47 2.02 -2.61
C LEU A 133 -0.84 0.78 -1.96
N LEU A 134 -1.61 -0.31 -1.85
CA LEU A 134 -1.17 -1.58 -1.31
C LEU A 134 -1.04 -2.61 -2.45
N ASP A 135 0.14 -3.19 -2.59
CA ASP A 135 0.43 -4.16 -3.65
C ASP A 135 0.58 -5.56 -3.03
N GLU A 136 -0.46 -6.38 -3.15
CA GLU A 136 -0.58 -7.73 -2.61
C GLU A 136 -0.25 -7.83 -1.10
N PRO A 137 -0.89 -7.02 -0.25
CA PRO A 137 -0.53 -6.92 1.17
C PRO A 137 -0.75 -8.20 1.98
N ILE A 138 -1.53 -9.16 1.49
CA ILE A 138 -1.83 -10.42 2.20
C ILE A 138 -1.10 -11.64 1.63
N CYS A 139 -0.21 -11.43 0.65
CA CYS A 139 0.50 -12.52 -0.01
C CYS A 139 1.35 -13.35 0.98
N GLY A 140 1.17 -14.67 0.95
CA GLY A 140 1.94 -15.63 1.77
C GLY A 140 1.49 -15.77 3.22
N MET A 141 0.38 -15.14 3.61
CA MET A 141 -0.18 -15.22 4.96
C MET A 141 -1.06 -16.46 5.17
N GLY A 142 -1.09 -16.94 6.40
CA GLY A 142 -2.11 -17.89 6.84
C GLY A 142 -3.45 -17.18 7.12
N PRO A 143 -4.56 -17.95 7.25
CA PRO A 143 -5.90 -17.37 7.40
C PRO A 143 -6.04 -16.35 8.55
N ALA A 144 -5.47 -16.62 9.71
CA ALA A 144 -5.55 -15.72 10.87
C ALA A 144 -4.76 -14.41 10.65
N GLU A 145 -3.62 -14.47 9.95
CA GLU A 145 -2.85 -13.27 9.61
C GLU A 145 -3.58 -12.44 8.55
N THR A 146 -4.18 -13.11 7.54
CA THR A 146 -5.00 -12.46 6.52
C THR A 146 -6.15 -11.70 7.16
N GLU A 147 -6.95 -12.35 8.02
CA GLU A 147 -8.08 -11.73 8.71
C GLU A 147 -7.65 -10.49 9.50
N ARG A 148 -6.58 -10.60 10.31
CA ARG A 148 -6.04 -9.48 11.09
C ARG A 148 -5.58 -8.33 10.19
N THR A 149 -4.89 -8.62 9.08
CA THR A 149 -4.39 -7.61 8.15
C THR A 149 -5.54 -6.92 7.41
N VAL A 150 -6.52 -7.69 6.93
CA VAL A 150 -7.74 -7.21 6.28
C VAL A 150 -8.54 -6.30 7.21
N GLU A 151 -8.74 -6.71 8.48
CA GLU A 151 -9.44 -5.91 9.46
C GLU A 151 -8.72 -4.57 9.72
N LYS A 152 -7.38 -4.57 9.78
CA LYS A 152 -6.60 -3.35 9.92
C LYS A 152 -6.71 -2.45 8.69
N ILE A 153 -6.66 -2.98 7.49
CA ILE A 153 -6.87 -2.22 6.25
C ILE A 153 -8.28 -1.58 6.24
N ARG A 154 -9.31 -2.33 6.63
CA ARG A 154 -10.69 -1.81 6.76
C ARG A 154 -10.81 -0.70 7.81
N GLU A 155 -10.09 -0.81 8.93
CA GLU A 155 -10.02 0.26 9.92
C GLU A 155 -9.38 1.53 9.37
N LEU A 156 -8.27 1.39 8.65
CA LEU A 156 -7.54 2.50 8.02
C LEU A 156 -8.34 3.18 6.91
N SER A 157 -9.13 2.42 6.12
CA SER A 157 -9.93 2.97 5.00
C SER A 157 -11.02 3.95 5.45
N LYS A 158 -11.39 3.95 6.73
CA LYS A 158 -12.35 4.93 7.29
C LYS A 158 -11.83 6.37 7.31
N ARG A 159 -10.52 6.59 7.13
CA ARG A 159 -9.88 7.91 7.26
C ARG A 159 -8.89 8.25 6.15
N ILE A 160 -8.51 7.30 5.33
CA ILE A 160 -7.57 7.47 4.23
C ILE A 160 -8.04 6.64 3.05
N ASP A 161 -7.96 7.20 1.86
CA ASP A 161 -8.28 6.45 0.64
C ASP A 161 -7.22 5.36 0.41
N ILE A 162 -7.68 4.14 0.13
CA ILE A 162 -6.79 3.00 -0.11
C ILE A 162 -7.14 2.36 -1.46
N VAL A 163 -6.13 2.08 -2.25
CA VAL A 163 -6.24 1.24 -3.46
C VAL A 163 -5.40 0.00 -3.25
N ILE A 164 -6.00 -1.15 -3.45
CA ILE A 164 -5.36 -2.46 -3.23
C ILE A 164 -5.27 -3.21 -4.55
N ILE A 165 -4.10 -3.76 -4.84
CA ILE A 165 -3.96 -4.84 -5.82
C ILE A 165 -3.97 -6.14 -5.05
N GLU A 166 -4.91 -7.01 -5.38
CA GLU A 166 -5.00 -8.37 -4.84
C GLU A 166 -5.47 -9.34 -5.92
N HIS A 167 -5.10 -10.59 -5.74
CA HIS A 167 -5.54 -11.70 -6.58
C HIS A 167 -6.55 -12.61 -5.85
N ASP A 168 -6.64 -12.52 -4.53
CA ASP A 168 -7.67 -13.17 -3.74
C ASP A 168 -8.99 -12.45 -3.88
N ILE A 169 -9.89 -13.05 -4.66
CA ILE A 169 -11.18 -12.47 -5.02
C ILE A 169 -12.08 -12.31 -3.79
N GLU A 170 -12.07 -13.27 -2.86
CA GLU A 170 -12.90 -13.23 -1.67
C GLU A 170 -12.55 -12.03 -0.81
N VAL A 171 -11.25 -11.80 -0.60
CA VAL A 171 -10.77 -10.63 0.15
C VAL A 171 -11.14 -9.33 -0.57
N VAL A 172 -10.95 -9.27 -1.91
CA VAL A 172 -11.30 -8.07 -2.68
C VAL A 172 -12.78 -7.73 -2.54
N PHE A 173 -13.67 -8.72 -2.64
CA PHE A 173 -15.13 -8.52 -2.49
C PHE A 173 -15.53 -8.11 -1.08
N ASP A 174 -14.80 -8.60 -0.05
CA ASP A 174 -15.08 -8.30 1.34
C ASP A 174 -14.73 -6.87 1.78
N ILE A 175 -13.66 -6.30 1.20
CA ILE A 175 -13.12 -5.02 1.68
C ILE A 175 -13.29 -3.83 0.72
N SER A 176 -13.70 -4.05 -0.52
CA SER A 176 -13.75 -2.99 -1.54
C SER A 176 -15.12 -2.37 -1.68
N ASP A 177 -15.16 -1.05 -1.80
CA ASP A 177 -16.37 -0.29 -2.19
C ASP A 177 -16.54 -0.24 -3.71
N ASP A 178 -15.42 -0.19 -4.46
CA ASP A 178 -15.38 -0.08 -5.94
C ASP A 178 -14.23 -0.96 -6.46
N ILE A 179 -14.51 -1.79 -7.44
CA ILE A 179 -13.56 -2.76 -8.00
C ILE A 179 -13.29 -2.41 -9.46
N ILE A 180 -12.00 -2.35 -9.81
CA ILE A 180 -11.53 -2.23 -11.19
C ILE A 180 -10.90 -3.55 -11.60
N VAL A 181 -11.48 -4.21 -12.60
CA VAL A 181 -10.93 -5.44 -13.17
C VAL A 181 -10.09 -5.08 -14.38
N MET A 182 -8.84 -5.52 -14.39
CA MET A 182 -7.92 -5.35 -15.50
C MET A 182 -7.66 -6.69 -16.20
N ALA A 183 -7.57 -6.66 -17.51
CA ALA A 183 -7.15 -7.79 -18.34
C ALA A 183 -6.33 -7.27 -19.52
N LEU A 184 -5.22 -7.93 -19.85
CA LEU A 184 -4.37 -7.59 -21.02
C LEU A 184 -3.98 -6.11 -21.11
N GLY A 185 -3.72 -5.47 -19.98
CA GLY A 185 -3.31 -4.06 -19.90
C GLY A 185 -4.44 -3.04 -20.05
N THR A 186 -5.70 -3.48 -20.09
CA THR A 186 -6.88 -2.61 -20.21
C THR A 186 -7.84 -2.79 -19.04
N VAL A 187 -8.70 -1.80 -18.80
CA VAL A 187 -9.80 -1.94 -17.85
C VAL A 187 -10.91 -2.73 -18.53
N LEU A 188 -11.19 -3.91 -17.98
CA LEU A 188 -12.26 -4.80 -18.48
C LEU A 188 -13.62 -4.39 -17.90
N ALA A 189 -13.67 -4.11 -16.60
CA ALA A 189 -14.89 -3.73 -15.91
C ALA A 189 -14.57 -2.84 -14.71
N ARG A 190 -15.56 -2.04 -14.28
CA ARG A 190 -15.54 -1.29 -13.03
C ARG A 190 -16.93 -1.28 -12.42
N GLY A 191 -17.04 -1.41 -11.11
CA GLY A 191 -18.29 -1.35 -10.37
C GLY A 191 -18.16 -1.82 -8.94
N THR A 192 -19.28 -1.85 -8.24
CA THR A 192 -19.38 -2.41 -6.91
C THR A 192 -19.09 -3.93 -6.91
N PRO A 193 -18.78 -4.54 -5.76
CA PRO A 193 -18.61 -5.99 -5.65
C PRO A 193 -19.79 -6.78 -6.28
N ALA A 194 -21.03 -6.35 -6.04
CA ALA A 194 -22.21 -7.00 -6.60
C ALA A 194 -22.24 -6.95 -8.13
N GLU A 195 -22.00 -5.78 -8.73
CA GLU A 195 -21.97 -5.61 -10.19
C GLU A 195 -20.84 -6.42 -10.84
N ILE A 196 -19.67 -6.46 -10.21
CA ILE A 196 -18.52 -7.22 -10.73
C ILE A 196 -18.76 -8.73 -10.64
N SER A 197 -19.41 -9.22 -9.58
CA SER A 197 -19.71 -10.64 -9.40
C SER A 197 -20.67 -11.18 -10.46
N GLU A 198 -21.56 -10.34 -10.99
CA GLU A 198 -22.54 -10.69 -12.03
C GLU A 198 -22.01 -10.48 -13.45
N ASN A 199 -20.86 -9.81 -13.62
CA ASN A 199 -20.32 -9.44 -14.91
C ASN A 199 -19.80 -10.67 -15.68
N ALA A 200 -20.39 -10.94 -16.86
CA ALA A 200 -20.06 -12.11 -17.67
C ALA A 200 -18.62 -12.07 -18.22
N ASP A 201 -18.11 -10.88 -18.59
CA ASP A 201 -16.76 -10.72 -19.14
C ASP A 201 -15.72 -10.97 -18.05
N VAL A 202 -16.01 -10.53 -16.81
CA VAL A 202 -15.16 -10.81 -15.66
C VAL A 202 -15.10 -12.31 -15.36
N ARG A 203 -16.24 -12.98 -15.35
CA ARG A 203 -16.29 -14.44 -15.16
C ARG A 203 -15.50 -15.18 -16.24
N ALA A 204 -15.66 -14.79 -17.50
CA ALA A 204 -14.93 -15.40 -18.61
C ALA A 204 -13.41 -15.20 -18.50
N ALA A 205 -12.96 -14.03 -18.04
CA ALA A 205 -11.55 -13.73 -17.88
C ALA A 205 -10.88 -14.53 -16.73
N TYR A 206 -11.65 -14.96 -15.74
CA TYR A 206 -11.13 -15.80 -14.65
C TYR A 206 -11.31 -17.30 -14.91
N LEU A 207 -12.35 -17.74 -15.63
CA LEU A 207 -12.59 -19.14 -15.98
C LEU A 207 -11.75 -19.61 -17.17
N GLY A 208 -11.26 -18.67 -18.01
CA GLY A 208 -10.42 -19.00 -19.16
C GLY A 208 -8.96 -19.34 -18.80
N ASP A 209 -8.50 -19.08 -17.56
CA ASP A 209 -7.15 -19.37 -17.10
C ASP A 209 -7.01 -20.80 -16.50
N ASP A 210 -8.12 -21.51 -16.25
CA ASP A 210 -8.10 -22.86 -15.66
C ASP A 210 -7.95 -23.98 -16.71
N ASP A 211 -7.98 -23.68 -18.03
CA ASP A 211 -7.92 -24.66 -19.13
C ASP A 211 -6.65 -24.54 -20.00
N ALA A 212 -5.55 -23.89 -19.53
CA ALA A 212 -4.32 -23.77 -20.32
C ALA A 212 -3.09 -24.37 -19.63
#